data_37b108e263e294d39c102454d72c639e
#
_entry.id   37b108e263e294d39c102454d72c639e
#
_cell.length_a   1.000
_cell.length_b   1.000
_cell.length_c   1.000
_cell.angle_alpha   90.00
_cell.angle_beta   90.00
_cell.angle_gamma   90.00
#
_symmetry.space_group_name_H-M   'P 1'
#
loop_
_entity.id
_entity.type
_entity.pdbx_description
1 polymer ?
#
loop_
_entity_poly.entity_id
_entity_poly.type
_entity_poly.pdbx_seq_one_letter_code
_entity_poly.pdbx_strand_id
1 'polypeptide(L)'
;KFLLVLLVIASFYSCKEEHSNLPDGLYAKIETNKGDIIVQLNFEKAPITVANFVTLAEGKNEFVTNENLKNRPYFDGLKFHRVIPDFMIQTGDPLGTGSGDAGYKFKDEFSDLRFDKGGILAMANNGPTTNSSQFFITHLETPWLDGKHTIFGHVVEKGMDVVNKIEQNDFINKITIIRNGEGAKKFNAIKVFHDYFIVEAENQKKKLAVDAENKRVYEQKYKAVLDEKIAQFTALKAKAK
;
A
#
# COMPACT_ATOMS: atom_id res chain seq x y z
N LYS A 1 -3.47 -42.41 57.58
CA LYS A 1 -4.00 -41.34 56.68
C LYS A 1 -2.81 -40.68 55.99
N PHE A 2 -2.50 -41.11 54.76
CA PHE A 2 -1.48 -40.47 53.89
C PHE A 2 -2.18 -39.44 53.10
N LEU A 3 -1.74 -38.18 53.25
CA LEU A 3 -2.21 -37.02 52.46
C LEU A 3 -1.33 -36.93 51.21
N LEU A 4 -1.89 -37.28 50.06
CA LEU A 4 -1.24 -37.16 48.74
C LEU A 4 -1.36 -35.71 48.30
N VAL A 5 -0.29 -34.95 48.39
CA VAL A 5 -0.20 -33.58 47.84
C VAL A 5 0.11 -33.71 46.36
N LEU A 6 -0.88 -33.47 45.50
CA LEU A 6 -0.70 -33.37 44.04
C LEU A 6 -0.06 -32.02 43.72
N LEU A 7 1.23 -32.02 43.38
CA LEU A 7 1.95 -30.87 42.89
C LEU A 7 1.59 -30.71 41.42
N VAL A 8 0.66 -29.80 41.10
CA VAL A 8 0.38 -29.38 39.72
C VAL A 8 1.52 -28.44 39.29
N ILE A 9 2.48 -29.00 38.56
CA ILE A 9 3.50 -28.20 37.88
C ILE A 9 2.82 -27.56 36.63
N ALA A 10 2.38 -26.32 36.78
CA ALA A 10 1.98 -25.50 35.64
C ALA A 10 3.23 -25.21 34.81
N SER A 11 3.43 -25.97 33.77
CA SER A 11 4.44 -25.69 32.74
C SER A 11 4.01 -24.41 32.01
N PHE A 12 4.55 -23.28 32.44
CA PHE A 12 4.53 -22.05 31.62
C PHE A 12 5.38 -22.33 30.39
N TYR A 13 4.76 -22.79 29.31
CA TYR A 13 5.34 -22.67 27.98
C TYR A 13 5.45 -21.18 27.69
N SER A 14 6.59 -20.60 28.03
CA SER A 14 7.00 -19.32 27.46
C SER A 14 7.09 -19.55 25.94
N CYS A 15 6.13 -19.03 25.21
CA CYS A 15 6.25 -18.88 23.77
C CYS A 15 7.46 -17.97 23.54
N LYS A 16 8.64 -18.56 23.32
CA LYS A 16 9.82 -17.84 22.89
C LYS A 16 9.42 -17.26 21.55
N GLU A 17 9.33 -15.93 21.45
CA GLU A 17 9.01 -15.28 20.19
C GLU A 17 10.01 -15.77 19.14
N GLU A 18 9.49 -16.41 18.10
CA GLU A 18 10.24 -17.11 17.04
C GLU A 18 11.21 -16.19 16.28
N HIS A 19 11.17 -14.88 16.56
CA HIS A 19 11.94 -13.81 15.91
C HIS A 19 12.71 -12.93 16.91
N SER A 20 13.10 -13.46 18.06
CA SER A 20 13.85 -12.71 19.09
C SER A 20 15.25 -12.23 18.65
N ASN A 21 15.74 -12.68 17.49
CA ASN A 21 17.05 -12.33 16.95
C ASN A 21 17.01 -11.23 15.87
N LEU A 22 15.83 -10.74 15.48
CA LEU A 22 15.74 -9.62 14.53
C LEU A 22 16.21 -8.31 15.21
N PRO A 23 16.99 -7.47 14.54
CA PRO A 23 17.31 -6.13 15.03
C PRO A 23 16.05 -5.28 15.28
N ASP A 24 16.22 -4.13 15.96
CA ASP A 24 15.13 -3.15 16.08
C ASP A 24 14.61 -2.75 14.70
N GLY A 25 13.28 -2.83 14.50
CA GLY A 25 12.65 -2.56 13.22
C GLY A 25 11.21 -3.05 13.16
N LEU A 26 10.54 -2.67 12.09
CA LEU A 26 9.21 -3.16 11.73
C LEU A 26 9.37 -4.22 10.64
N TYR A 27 8.79 -5.39 10.86
CA TYR A 27 8.92 -6.51 9.92
C TYR A 27 7.55 -7.09 9.59
N ALA A 28 7.49 -7.81 8.47
CA ALA A 28 6.38 -8.69 8.14
C ALA A 28 6.92 -10.11 7.87
N LYS A 29 6.32 -11.09 8.51
CA LYS A 29 6.48 -12.51 8.18
C LYS A 29 5.37 -12.87 7.19
N ILE A 30 5.73 -13.17 5.97
CA ILE A 30 4.82 -13.61 4.91
C ILE A 30 4.94 -15.14 4.84
N GLU A 31 3.97 -15.83 5.44
CA GLU A 31 3.89 -17.29 5.44
C GLU A 31 3.27 -17.76 4.13
N THR A 32 4.00 -18.51 3.33
CA THR A 32 3.54 -19.04 2.04
C THR A 32 3.47 -20.56 2.03
N ASN A 33 2.87 -21.15 1.01
CA ASN A 33 2.91 -22.61 0.82
C ASN A 33 4.30 -23.15 0.44
N LYS A 34 5.30 -22.27 0.21
CA LYS A 34 6.71 -22.65 -0.07
C LYS A 34 7.64 -22.35 1.11
N GLY A 35 7.14 -21.74 2.19
CA GLY A 35 7.90 -21.33 3.38
C GLY A 35 7.68 -19.86 3.74
N ASP A 36 8.46 -19.39 4.69
CA ASP A 36 8.33 -18.05 5.25
C ASP A 36 9.31 -17.06 4.59
N ILE A 37 8.80 -15.88 4.26
CA ILE A 37 9.59 -14.74 3.76
C ILE A 37 9.53 -13.66 4.83
N ILE A 38 10.66 -13.31 5.45
CA ILE A 38 10.76 -12.20 6.37
C ILE A 38 11.20 -10.97 5.60
N VAL A 39 10.42 -9.88 5.72
CA VAL A 39 10.75 -8.59 5.12
C VAL A 39 10.85 -7.52 6.19
N GLN A 40 11.86 -6.67 6.10
CA GLN A 40 11.93 -5.44 6.88
C GLN A 40 11.16 -4.33 6.16
N LEU A 41 10.33 -3.58 6.91
CA LEU A 41 9.50 -2.51 6.38
C LEU A 41 10.12 -1.14 6.70
N ASN A 42 10.34 -0.33 5.70
CA ASN A 42 11.01 0.98 5.81
C ASN A 42 10.00 2.09 6.16
N PHE A 43 9.40 2.03 7.34
CA PHE A 43 8.34 2.95 7.77
C PHE A 43 8.77 4.40 7.91
N GLU A 44 10.08 4.69 8.01
CA GLU A 44 10.62 6.05 8.02
C GLU A 44 10.75 6.64 6.60
N LYS A 45 10.98 5.79 5.59
CA LYS A 45 11.19 6.20 4.19
C LYS A 45 9.91 6.22 3.35
N ALA A 46 8.95 5.34 3.68
CA ALA A 46 7.67 5.21 3.00
C ALA A 46 6.52 4.98 4.03
N PRO A 47 6.27 5.95 4.93
CA PRO A 47 5.34 5.78 6.05
C PRO A 47 3.91 5.46 5.62
N ILE A 48 3.38 6.08 4.57
CA ILE A 48 2.01 5.86 4.09
C ILE A 48 1.90 4.45 3.47
N THR A 49 2.87 4.07 2.66
CA THR A 49 2.92 2.76 1.99
C THR A 49 3.05 1.63 3.00
N VAL A 50 3.93 1.77 3.99
CA VAL A 50 4.06 0.80 5.08
C VAL A 50 2.78 0.77 5.92
N ALA A 51 2.16 1.90 6.21
CA ALA A 51 0.90 1.96 6.94
C ALA A 51 -0.23 1.26 6.16
N ASN A 52 -0.32 1.46 4.85
CA ASN A 52 -1.23 0.74 3.97
C ASN A 52 -1.02 -0.78 4.10
N PHE A 53 0.20 -1.25 3.88
CA PHE A 53 0.52 -2.67 3.94
C PHE A 53 0.21 -3.29 5.32
N VAL A 54 0.61 -2.63 6.41
CA VAL A 54 0.39 -3.09 7.78
C VAL A 54 -1.11 -3.15 8.11
N THR A 55 -1.88 -2.11 7.76
CA THR A 55 -3.32 -2.07 8.05
C THR A 55 -4.09 -3.12 7.25
N LEU A 56 -3.70 -3.39 6.00
CA LEU A 56 -4.24 -4.48 5.19
C LEU A 56 -3.89 -5.85 5.80
N ALA A 57 -2.63 -6.08 6.16
CA ALA A 57 -2.18 -7.34 6.74
C ALA A 57 -2.88 -7.66 8.08
N GLU A 58 -3.11 -6.63 8.91
CA GLU A 58 -3.79 -6.79 10.20
C GLU A 58 -5.33 -6.74 10.11
N GLY A 59 -5.90 -6.50 8.92
CA GLY A 59 -7.35 -6.37 8.75
C GLY A 59 -7.95 -5.11 9.41
N LYS A 60 -7.14 -4.05 9.54
CA LYS A 60 -7.50 -2.80 10.22
C LYS A 60 -7.62 -1.61 9.26
N ASN A 61 -7.63 -1.86 7.95
CA ASN A 61 -7.74 -0.84 6.94
C ASN A 61 -9.20 -0.50 6.68
N GLU A 62 -9.66 0.65 7.15
CA GLU A 62 -11.05 1.10 7.05
C GLU A 62 -11.49 1.50 5.63
N PHE A 63 -10.53 1.78 4.74
CA PHE A 63 -10.78 2.24 3.37
C PHE A 63 -11.01 1.10 2.37
N VAL A 64 -10.86 -0.17 2.78
CA VAL A 64 -11.20 -1.33 1.94
C VAL A 64 -12.67 -1.27 1.56
N THR A 65 -12.94 -1.27 0.24
CA THR A 65 -14.33 -1.15 -0.27
C THR A 65 -15.03 -2.48 -0.46
N ASN A 66 -14.27 -3.59 -0.59
CA ASN A 66 -14.87 -4.92 -0.71
C ASN A 66 -15.30 -5.44 0.66
N GLU A 67 -16.60 -5.51 0.90
CA GLU A 67 -17.18 -5.94 2.18
C GLU A 67 -16.75 -7.35 2.61
N ASN A 68 -16.42 -8.24 1.68
CA ASN A 68 -15.92 -9.58 1.99
C ASN A 68 -14.46 -9.59 2.49
N LEU A 69 -13.71 -8.52 2.26
CA LEU A 69 -12.30 -8.36 2.65
C LEU A 69 -12.11 -7.32 3.75
N LYS A 70 -13.14 -6.55 4.05
CA LYS A 70 -13.12 -5.53 5.09
C LYS A 70 -13.03 -6.13 6.48
N ASN A 71 -12.29 -5.49 7.39
CA ASN A 71 -12.10 -5.90 8.79
C ASN A 71 -11.53 -7.32 8.98
N ARG A 72 -10.75 -7.80 8.03
CA ARG A 72 -10.04 -9.09 8.10
C ARG A 72 -8.68 -8.99 7.43
N PRO A 73 -7.70 -9.85 7.78
CA PRO A 73 -6.41 -9.90 7.10
C PRO A 73 -6.61 -10.02 5.59
N TYR A 74 -6.21 -8.95 4.88
CA TYR A 74 -6.53 -8.79 3.45
C TYR A 74 -5.78 -9.75 2.56
N PHE A 75 -4.53 -10.06 2.94
CA PHE A 75 -3.61 -10.83 2.09
C PHE A 75 -3.74 -12.34 2.25
N ASP A 76 -4.46 -12.81 3.28
CA ASP A 76 -4.59 -14.24 3.57
C ASP A 76 -5.31 -14.97 2.42
N GLY A 77 -4.68 -16.00 1.89
CA GLY A 77 -5.17 -16.79 0.76
C GLY A 77 -4.93 -16.18 -0.62
N LEU A 78 -4.34 -14.97 -0.72
CA LEU A 78 -4.06 -14.35 -2.02
C LEU A 78 -2.91 -15.06 -2.74
N LYS A 79 -3.05 -15.16 -4.07
CA LYS A 79 -2.07 -15.82 -4.92
C LYS A 79 -0.97 -14.89 -5.39
N PHE A 80 0.20 -15.46 -5.63
CA PHE A 80 1.19 -14.85 -6.51
C PHE A 80 0.71 -15.01 -7.96
N HIS A 81 -0.12 -14.08 -8.40
CA HIS A 81 -0.81 -14.15 -9.70
C HIS A 81 0.13 -13.89 -10.88
N ARG A 82 1.30 -13.30 -10.64
CA ARG A 82 2.32 -13.04 -11.66
C ARG A 82 3.70 -13.33 -11.09
N VAL A 83 4.38 -14.30 -11.67
CA VAL A 83 5.75 -14.67 -11.33
C VAL A 83 6.56 -14.69 -12.63
N ILE A 84 7.62 -13.88 -12.68
CA ILE A 84 8.53 -13.84 -13.81
C ILE A 84 9.91 -14.18 -13.29
N PRO A 85 10.49 -15.33 -13.70
CA PRO A 85 11.87 -15.70 -13.33
C PRO A 85 12.86 -14.57 -13.63
N ASP A 86 13.86 -14.43 -12.79
CA ASP A 86 14.92 -13.41 -12.87
C ASP A 86 14.41 -11.95 -12.85
N PHE A 87 13.13 -11.74 -12.53
CA PHE A 87 12.55 -10.41 -12.39
C PHE A 87 11.86 -10.23 -11.04
N MET A 88 10.65 -10.77 -10.82
CA MET A 88 9.90 -10.55 -9.58
C MET A 88 8.75 -11.56 -9.37
N ILE A 89 8.29 -11.64 -8.14
CA ILE A 89 7.03 -12.27 -7.73
C ILE A 89 6.02 -11.18 -7.31
N GLN A 90 4.80 -11.21 -7.83
CA GLN A 90 3.77 -10.19 -7.59
C GLN A 90 2.49 -10.81 -7.02
N THR A 91 1.91 -10.15 -6.02
CA THR A 91 0.71 -10.58 -5.28
C THR A 91 -0.11 -9.37 -4.81
N GLY A 92 -1.05 -9.57 -3.88
CA GLY A 92 -1.87 -8.49 -3.29
C GLY A 92 -3.11 -8.13 -4.12
N ASP A 93 -3.39 -8.89 -5.19
CA ASP A 93 -4.61 -8.76 -5.98
C ASP A 93 -5.67 -9.76 -5.46
N PRO A 94 -6.82 -9.29 -4.92
CA PRO A 94 -7.88 -10.17 -4.44
C PRO A 94 -8.60 -10.95 -5.55
N LEU A 95 -8.50 -10.51 -6.81
CA LEU A 95 -9.06 -11.20 -7.96
C LEU A 95 -8.07 -12.21 -8.57
N GLY A 96 -6.77 -12.07 -8.30
CA GLY A 96 -5.72 -12.92 -8.87
C GLY A 96 -5.54 -12.75 -10.38
N THR A 97 -5.94 -11.63 -10.95
CA THR A 97 -5.92 -11.33 -12.40
C THR A 97 -4.95 -10.21 -12.79
N GLY A 98 -4.39 -9.51 -11.80
CA GLY A 98 -3.57 -8.31 -11.97
C GLY A 98 -4.38 -7.01 -11.99
N SER A 99 -5.72 -7.07 -11.99
CA SER A 99 -6.60 -5.89 -12.07
C SER A 99 -7.32 -5.55 -10.77
N GLY A 100 -7.30 -6.44 -9.77
CA GLY A 100 -7.95 -6.22 -8.48
C GLY A 100 -7.12 -5.34 -7.55
N ASP A 101 -7.80 -4.65 -6.64
CA ASP A 101 -7.18 -3.80 -5.63
C ASP A 101 -8.04 -3.67 -4.36
N ALA A 102 -7.61 -2.86 -3.39
CA ALA A 102 -8.34 -2.65 -2.15
C ALA A 102 -9.53 -1.67 -2.28
N GLY A 103 -9.77 -1.10 -3.47
CA GLY A 103 -10.87 -0.18 -3.75
C GLY A 103 -10.51 1.29 -3.56
N TYR A 104 -9.25 1.62 -3.35
CA TYR A 104 -8.72 2.98 -3.27
C TYR A 104 -7.34 3.08 -3.91
N LYS A 105 -6.89 4.32 -4.14
CA LYS A 105 -5.54 4.61 -4.62
C LYS A 105 -4.84 5.60 -3.71
N PHE A 106 -3.51 5.52 -3.63
CA PHE A 106 -2.69 6.48 -2.90
C PHE A 106 -1.40 6.82 -3.63
N LYS A 107 -0.77 7.92 -3.23
CA LYS A 107 0.40 8.50 -3.88
C LYS A 107 1.66 7.64 -3.73
N ASP A 108 2.63 7.90 -4.59
CA ASP A 108 3.98 7.35 -4.47
C ASP A 108 4.77 8.05 -3.35
N GLU A 109 5.68 7.30 -2.73
CA GLU A 109 6.64 7.78 -1.74
C GLU A 109 8.06 7.42 -2.20
N PHE A 110 8.59 8.19 -3.14
CA PHE A 110 9.96 7.99 -3.61
C PHE A 110 10.97 8.54 -2.60
N SER A 111 12.03 7.78 -2.36
CA SER A 111 13.11 8.10 -1.44
C SER A 111 14.48 7.83 -2.08
N ASP A 112 15.52 7.74 -1.26
CA ASP A 112 16.87 7.34 -1.67
C ASP A 112 17.06 5.83 -1.87
N LEU A 113 16.02 5.03 -1.58
CA LEU A 113 16.04 3.58 -1.83
C LEU A 113 16.09 3.27 -3.33
N ARG A 114 16.82 2.21 -3.68
CA ARG A 114 17.06 1.80 -5.08
C ARG A 114 16.77 0.33 -5.28
N PHE A 115 16.45 -0.01 -6.52
CA PHE A 115 16.33 -1.39 -6.97
C PHE A 115 17.70 -1.96 -7.37
N ASP A 116 18.66 -1.92 -6.44
CA ASP A 116 20.07 -2.25 -6.65
C ASP A 116 20.43 -3.72 -6.34
N LYS A 117 19.46 -4.51 -5.95
CA LYS A 117 19.62 -5.93 -5.59
C LYS A 117 18.31 -6.69 -5.66
N GLY A 118 18.38 -8.02 -5.54
CA GLY A 118 17.19 -8.84 -5.29
C GLY A 118 16.62 -8.63 -3.89
N GLY A 119 15.36 -9.04 -3.72
CA GLY A 119 14.66 -8.95 -2.45
C GLY A 119 14.07 -7.57 -2.12
N ILE A 120 14.03 -6.65 -3.07
CA ILE A 120 13.37 -5.36 -2.87
C ILE A 120 11.85 -5.55 -2.88
N LEU A 121 11.19 -5.08 -1.82
CA LEU A 121 9.74 -5.07 -1.66
C LEU A 121 9.20 -3.70 -2.10
N ALA A 122 8.33 -3.69 -3.12
CA ALA A 122 7.81 -2.46 -3.70
C ALA A 122 6.34 -2.59 -4.14
N MET A 123 5.67 -1.43 -4.30
CA MET A 123 4.29 -1.37 -4.76
C MET A 123 4.19 -1.60 -6.27
N ALA A 124 3.30 -2.48 -6.68
CA ALA A 124 2.82 -2.52 -8.05
C ALA A 124 1.81 -1.37 -8.28
N ASN A 125 1.91 -0.73 -9.45
CA ASN A 125 1.03 0.37 -9.84
C ASN A 125 0.79 0.39 -11.36
N ASN A 126 -0.18 1.18 -11.81
CA ASN A 126 -0.51 1.45 -13.22
C ASN A 126 -0.13 2.90 -13.62
N GLY A 127 0.96 3.41 -13.10
CA GLY A 127 1.44 4.78 -13.26
C GLY A 127 1.38 5.58 -11.96
N PRO A 128 1.75 6.87 -11.99
CA PRO A 128 1.86 7.69 -10.78
C PRO A 128 0.57 7.72 -9.96
N THR A 129 0.70 7.67 -8.63
CA THR A 129 -0.41 7.79 -7.66
C THR A 129 -1.52 6.73 -7.79
N THR A 130 -1.17 5.53 -8.27
CA THR A 130 -2.13 4.42 -8.41
C THR A 130 -1.83 3.22 -7.51
N ASN A 131 -1.01 3.41 -6.47
CA ASN A 131 -0.75 2.37 -5.48
C ASN A 131 -2.03 1.95 -4.75
N SER A 132 -2.15 0.67 -4.41
CA SER A 132 -3.27 0.12 -3.63
C SER A 132 -2.82 -1.07 -2.78
N SER A 133 -3.24 -2.30 -3.11
CA SER A 133 -2.88 -3.49 -2.34
C SER A 133 -1.80 -4.36 -3.01
N GLN A 134 -1.59 -4.24 -4.32
CA GLN A 134 -0.64 -5.08 -5.02
C GLN A 134 0.80 -4.68 -4.74
N PHE A 135 1.65 -5.67 -4.47
CA PHE A 135 3.09 -5.49 -4.25
C PHE A 135 3.89 -6.59 -4.91
N PHE A 136 5.19 -6.36 -5.05
CA PHE A 136 6.10 -7.36 -5.62
C PHE A 136 7.43 -7.39 -4.84
N ILE A 137 8.13 -8.53 -4.98
CA ILE A 137 9.49 -8.73 -4.47
C ILE A 137 10.38 -9.09 -5.66
N THR A 138 11.50 -8.40 -5.82
CA THR A 138 12.42 -8.63 -6.93
C THR A 138 13.31 -9.86 -6.70
N HIS A 139 13.64 -10.60 -7.79
CA HIS A 139 14.64 -11.67 -7.76
C HIS A 139 16.05 -11.10 -7.84
N LEU A 140 16.25 -10.08 -8.67
CA LEU A 140 17.54 -9.46 -8.97
C LEU A 140 17.43 -7.93 -8.89
N GLU A 141 18.52 -7.22 -9.17
CA GLU A 141 18.49 -5.78 -9.37
C GLU A 141 17.63 -5.37 -10.57
N THR A 142 16.86 -4.29 -10.41
CA THR A 142 15.93 -3.82 -11.45
C THR A 142 15.94 -2.28 -11.52
N PRO A 143 17.12 -1.65 -11.83
CA PRO A 143 17.30 -0.20 -11.69
C PRO A 143 16.36 0.64 -12.58
N TRP A 144 15.80 0.05 -13.64
CA TRP A 144 14.79 0.72 -14.48
C TRP A 144 13.45 1.00 -13.81
N LEU A 145 13.23 0.44 -12.58
CA LEU A 145 12.05 0.67 -11.74
C LEU A 145 12.24 1.85 -10.76
N ASP A 146 13.46 2.38 -10.63
CA ASP A 146 13.76 3.53 -9.78
C ASP A 146 12.89 4.74 -10.16
N GLY A 147 12.28 5.39 -9.14
CA GLY A 147 11.39 6.51 -9.33
C GLY A 147 10.05 6.21 -10.02
N LYS A 148 9.71 4.92 -10.22
CA LYS A 148 8.44 4.48 -10.80
C LYS A 148 7.59 3.67 -9.83
N HIS A 149 8.23 2.94 -8.92
CA HIS A 149 7.56 2.12 -7.92
C HIS A 149 8.09 2.48 -6.53
N THR A 150 7.20 2.64 -5.57
CA THR A 150 7.55 2.93 -4.18
C THR A 150 8.18 1.71 -3.53
N ILE A 151 9.46 1.81 -3.17
CA ILE A 151 10.14 0.81 -2.35
C ILE A 151 9.73 1.06 -0.90
N PHE A 152 9.23 0.01 -0.21
CA PHE A 152 8.83 0.13 1.18
C PHE A 152 9.40 -0.95 2.11
N GLY A 153 10.28 -1.81 1.59
CA GLY A 153 10.95 -2.83 2.37
C GLY A 153 11.95 -3.65 1.59
N HIS A 154 12.51 -4.63 2.25
CA HIS A 154 13.39 -5.62 1.63
C HIS A 154 13.36 -6.94 2.41
N VAL A 155 13.67 -8.02 1.70
CA VAL A 155 13.80 -9.36 2.28
C VAL A 155 15.03 -9.44 3.18
N VAL A 156 14.86 -10.04 4.35
CA VAL A 156 15.96 -10.27 5.31
C VAL A 156 16.15 -11.77 5.57
N GLU A 157 17.23 -12.11 6.24
CA GLU A 157 17.59 -13.49 6.56
C GLU A 157 17.70 -14.37 5.29
N LYS A 158 17.17 -15.59 5.36
CA LYS A 158 17.15 -16.56 4.25
C LYS A 158 15.87 -16.47 3.40
N GLY A 159 15.10 -15.37 3.51
CA GLY A 159 13.82 -15.23 2.80
C GLY A 159 13.95 -15.32 1.28
N MET A 160 15.10 -14.96 0.70
CA MET A 160 15.35 -15.13 -0.74
C MET A 160 15.34 -16.58 -1.20
N ASP A 161 15.68 -17.54 -0.34
CA ASP A 161 15.58 -18.97 -0.65
C ASP A 161 14.14 -19.40 -0.91
N VAL A 162 13.17 -18.73 -0.27
CA VAL A 162 11.74 -18.94 -0.48
C VAL A 162 11.24 -18.12 -1.67
N VAL A 163 11.61 -16.83 -1.76
CA VAL A 163 11.25 -15.97 -2.91
C VAL A 163 11.59 -16.66 -4.24
N ASN A 164 12.76 -17.24 -4.34
CA ASN A 164 13.23 -17.95 -5.55
C ASN A 164 12.53 -19.29 -5.83
N LYS A 165 11.73 -19.81 -4.87
CA LYS A 165 10.93 -21.04 -5.03
C LYS A 165 9.45 -20.76 -5.32
N ILE A 166 9.01 -19.51 -5.19
CA ILE A 166 7.62 -19.15 -5.48
C ILE A 166 7.34 -19.31 -6.97
N GLU A 167 6.27 -20.01 -7.26
CA GLU A 167 5.73 -20.23 -8.58
C GLU A 167 4.38 -19.54 -8.75
N GLN A 168 3.96 -19.33 -10.00
CA GLN A 168 2.67 -18.73 -10.27
C GLN A 168 1.52 -19.57 -9.69
N ASN A 169 0.61 -18.91 -9.00
CA ASN A 169 -0.50 -19.46 -8.22
C ASN A 169 -0.12 -20.08 -6.86
N ASP A 170 1.13 -20.05 -6.43
CA ASP A 170 1.44 -20.18 -5.02
C ASP A 170 0.71 -19.09 -4.23
N PHE A 171 0.53 -19.26 -2.93
CA PHE A 171 -0.34 -18.39 -2.16
C PHE A 171 0.25 -18.03 -0.79
N ILE A 172 -0.25 -16.93 -0.27
CA ILE A 172 0.03 -16.45 1.09
C ILE A 172 -0.94 -17.17 2.03
N ASN A 173 -0.40 -17.87 3.04
CA ASN A 173 -1.22 -18.42 4.12
C ASN A 173 -1.63 -17.30 5.08
N LYS A 174 -0.66 -16.45 5.47
CA LYS A 174 -0.85 -15.39 6.46
C LYS A 174 0.28 -14.37 6.37
N ILE A 175 -0.02 -13.12 6.75
CA ILE A 175 1.01 -12.12 7.04
C ILE A 175 0.92 -11.70 8.50
N THR A 176 2.04 -11.82 9.24
CA THR A 176 2.16 -11.39 10.63
C THR A 176 3.11 -10.22 10.74
N ILE A 177 2.65 -9.12 11.37
CA ILE A 177 3.48 -7.92 11.58
C ILE A 177 4.25 -8.05 12.90
N ILE A 178 5.57 -7.87 12.83
CA ILE A 178 6.50 -7.97 13.96
C ILE A 178 7.05 -6.57 14.24
N ARG A 179 6.88 -6.11 15.49
CA ARG A 179 7.34 -4.79 15.96
C ARG A 179 8.45 -4.98 16.97
N ASN A 180 9.70 -4.85 16.55
CA ASN A 180 10.86 -4.96 17.42
C ASN A 180 11.46 -3.59 17.70
N GLY A 181 11.76 -3.30 18.97
CA GLY A 181 12.26 -1.99 19.42
C GLY A 181 11.18 -0.91 19.52
N GLU A 182 11.55 0.18 20.17
CA GLU A 182 10.62 1.28 20.53
C GLU A 182 10.09 2.05 19.31
N GLY A 183 10.90 2.25 18.27
CA GLY A 183 10.47 2.95 17.04
C GLY A 183 9.32 2.22 16.34
N ALA A 184 9.48 0.91 16.12
CA ALA A 184 8.46 0.09 15.49
C ALA A 184 7.19 -0.05 16.33
N LYS A 185 7.30 -0.11 17.66
CA LYS A 185 6.14 -0.15 18.57
C LYS A 185 5.35 1.16 18.56
N LYS A 186 6.03 2.31 18.37
CA LYS A 186 5.40 3.63 18.31
C LYS A 186 4.78 3.95 16.94
N PHE A 187 5.15 3.21 15.88
CA PHE A 187 4.59 3.42 14.55
C PHE A 187 3.10 3.01 14.52
N ASN A 188 2.23 4.01 14.50
CA ASN A 188 0.77 3.81 14.44
C ASN A 188 0.29 3.83 12.99
N ALA A 189 0.30 2.66 12.34
CA ALA A 189 -0.08 2.52 10.94
C ALA A 189 -1.52 2.98 10.65
N ILE A 190 -2.47 2.70 11.56
CA ILE A 190 -3.88 3.12 11.40
C ILE A 190 -3.93 4.64 11.34
N LYS A 191 -3.31 5.33 12.31
CA LYS A 191 -3.32 6.80 12.35
C LYS A 191 -2.63 7.41 11.12
N VAL A 192 -1.46 6.89 10.71
CA VAL A 192 -0.71 7.41 9.56
C VAL A 192 -1.55 7.33 8.28
N PHE A 193 -2.20 6.18 8.05
CA PHE A 193 -3.00 5.97 6.84
C PHE A 193 -4.32 6.75 6.86
N HIS A 194 -4.98 6.80 8.01
CA HIS A 194 -6.20 7.60 8.21
C HIS A 194 -5.92 9.10 7.98
N ASP A 195 -4.92 9.66 8.64
CA ASP A 195 -4.57 11.08 8.52
C ASP A 195 -4.24 11.45 7.06
N TYR A 196 -3.54 10.57 6.33
CA TYR A 196 -3.27 10.77 4.91
C TYR A 196 -4.56 10.94 4.09
N PHE A 197 -5.54 10.05 4.27
CA PHE A 197 -6.80 10.12 3.50
C PHE A 197 -7.66 11.32 3.89
N ILE A 198 -7.66 11.73 5.15
CA ILE A 198 -8.38 12.94 5.58
C ILE A 198 -7.78 14.18 4.91
N VAL A 199 -6.46 14.34 4.95
CA VAL A 199 -5.76 15.46 4.30
C VAL A 199 -5.98 15.46 2.79
N GLU A 200 -5.92 14.30 2.16
CA GLU A 200 -6.13 14.18 0.70
C GLU A 200 -7.57 14.53 0.31
N ALA A 201 -8.56 14.07 1.08
CA ALA A 201 -9.97 14.44 0.87
C ALA A 201 -10.21 15.96 1.01
N GLU A 202 -9.57 16.61 1.98
CA GLU A 202 -9.64 18.07 2.14
C GLU A 202 -8.97 18.78 0.96
N ASN A 203 -7.83 18.32 0.49
CA ASN A 203 -7.12 18.87 -0.66
C ASN A 203 -7.96 18.75 -1.95
N GLN A 204 -8.58 17.59 -2.17
CA GLN A 204 -9.49 17.38 -3.31
C GLN A 204 -10.69 18.31 -3.23
N LYS A 205 -11.30 18.48 -2.07
CA LYS A 205 -12.43 19.40 -1.86
C LYS A 205 -12.04 20.86 -2.18
N LYS A 206 -10.86 21.30 -1.73
CA LYS A 206 -10.32 22.64 -2.04
C LYS A 206 -10.09 22.81 -3.54
N LYS A 207 -9.49 21.81 -4.19
CA LYS A 207 -9.24 21.83 -5.65
C LYS A 207 -10.56 21.95 -6.43
N LEU A 208 -11.55 21.12 -6.11
CA LEU A 208 -12.87 21.18 -6.76
C LEU A 208 -13.55 22.53 -6.59
N ALA A 209 -13.43 23.18 -5.42
CA ALA A 209 -13.97 24.51 -5.19
C ALA A 209 -13.27 25.58 -6.06
N VAL A 210 -11.94 25.51 -6.20
CA VAL A 210 -11.16 26.41 -7.08
C VAL A 210 -11.54 26.20 -8.55
N ASP A 211 -11.64 24.96 -9.00
CA ASP A 211 -12.00 24.62 -10.37
C ASP A 211 -13.43 25.10 -10.71
N ALA A 212 -14.38 24.95 -9.77
CA ALA A 212 -15.74 25.45 -9.92
C ALA A 212 -15.78 26.98 -10.04
N GLU A 213 -15.00 27.70 -9.21
CA GLU A 213 -14.92 29.15 -9.27
C GLU A 213 -14.26 29.63 -10.59
N ASN A 214 -13.16 29.00 -11.01
CA ASN A 214 -12.51 29.29 -12.29
C ASN A 214 -13.48 29.10 -13.46
N LYS A 215 -14.27 28.03 -13.45
CA LYS A 215 -15.29 27.76 -14.46
C LYS A 215 -16.36 28.87 -14.47
N ARG A 216 -16.83 29.27 -13.30
CA ARG A 216 -17.83 30.36 -13.15
C ARG A 216 -17.30 31.69 -13.71
N VAL A 217 -16.06 32.05 -13.37
CA VAL A 217 -15.40 33.27 -13.87
C VAL A 217 -15.25 33.23 -15.40
N TYR A 218 -14.83 32.09 -15.94
CA TYR A 218 -14.73 31.90 -17.38
C TYR A 218 -16.07 32.07 -18.10
N GLU A 219 -17.14 31.43 -17.58
CA GLU A 219 -18.50 31.54 -18.15
C GLU A 219 -19.03 32.98 -18.11
N GLN A 220 -18.81 33.69 -16.99
CA GLN A 220 -19.20 35.13 -16.89
C GLN A 220 -18.47 35.98 -17.90
N LYS A 221 -17.13 35.81 -18.07
CA LYS A 221 -16.32 36.54 -19.05
C LYS A 221 -16.76 36.24 -20.47
N TYR A 222 -17.03 34.98 -20.80
CA TYR A 222 -17.52 34.57 -22.11
C TYR A 222 -18.88 35.19 -22.43
N LYS A 223 -19.81 35.19 -21.46
CA LYS A 223 -21.13 35.83 -21.58
C LYS A 223 -21.00 37.34 -21.85
N ALA A 224 -20.15 38.03 -21.09
CA ALA A 224 -19.93 39.46 -21.27
C ALA A 224 -19.42 39.79 -22.68
N VAL A 225 -18.45 39.01 -23.21
CA VAL A 225 -17.94 39.16 -24.57
C VAL A 225 -19.03 38.91 -25.63
N LEU A 226 -19.88 37.90 -25.40
CA LEU A 226 -20.98 37.59 -26.30
C LEU A 226 -22.01 38.69 -26.33
N ASP A 227 -22.43 39.22 -25.16
CA ASP A 227 -23.38 40.33 -25.03
C ASP A 227 -22.85 41.60 -25.72
N GLU A 228 -21.58 41.91 -25.57
CA GLU A 228 -20.93 43.04 -26.29
C GLU A 228 -20.98 42.86 -27.83
N LYS A 229 -20.66 41.67 -28.32
CA LYS A 229 -20.72 41.36 -29.77
C LYS A 229 -22.16 41.46 -30.32
N ILE A 230 -23.16 41.00 -29.56
CA ILE A 230 -24.56 41.12 -29.94
C ILE A 230 -24.97 42.58 -30.01
N ALA A 231 -24.59 43.41 -29.04
CA ALA A 231 -24.85 44.84 -29.04
C ALA A 231 -24.25 45.55 -30.22
N GLN A 232 -22.98 45.26 -30.54
CA GLN A 232 -22.28 45.80 -31.73
C GLN A 232 -22.97 45.41 -33.04
N PHE A 233 -23.37 44.15 -33.18
CA PHE A 233 -24.08 43.66 -34.38
C PHE A 233 -25.46 44.33 -34.52
N THR A 234 -26.19 44.49 -33.41
CA THR A 234 -27.48 45.16 -33.40
C THR A 234 -27.36 46.61 -33.82
N ALA A 235 -26.35 47.33 -33.31
CA ALA A 235 -26.09 48.70 -33.68
C ALA A 235 -25.71 48.88 -35.18
N LEU A 236 -24.92 47.99 -35.74
CA LEU A 236 -24.59 47.95 -37.15
C LEU A 236 -25.82 47.74 -38.05
N LYS A 237 -26.71 46.83 -37.63
CA LYS A 237 -27.95 46.54 -38.36
C LYS A 237 -28.93 47.70 -38.33
N ALA A 238 -28.95 48.48 -37.25
CA ALA A 238 -29.78 49.73 -37.16
C ALA A 238 -29.27 50.84 -38.06
N LYS A 239 -27.96 50.95 -38.32
CA LYS A 239 -27.36 51.95 -39.23
C LYS A 239 -27.47 51.60 -40.73
N ALA A 240 -27.80 50.34 -41.03
CA ALA A 240 -27.95 49.87 -42.40
C ALA A 240 -29.40 49.96 -42.97
N LYS A 241 -30.33 50.43 -42.11
CA LYS A 241 -31.72 50.80 -42.46
C LYS A 241 -31.82 52.32 -42.61
#